data_9ac8c5f211e09e78f01b5fbf86e526af
#
_entry.id   9ac8c5f211e09e78f01b5fbf86e526af
#
_cell.length_a   1.000
_cell.length_b   1.000
_cell.length_c   1.000
_cell.angle_alpha   90.00
_cell.angle_beta   90.00
_cell.angle_gamma   90.00
#
_symmetry.space_group_name_H-M   'P 1'
#
loop_
_entity.id
_entity.type
_entity.pdbx_description
1 polymer ?
#
loop_
_entity_poly.entity_id
_entity_poly.type
_entity_poly.pdbx_seq_one_letter_code
_entity_poly.pdbx_strand_id
1 'polypeptide(L)'
;TTLFRSRKYGQDFNFTVENYKDEITDLVGIRVIHIFKEDWEEIHNFITKMWNVNEIVANIRKGDNTKTFEELGIEVCSRLSGYRSVHYLIESYPTTEKVITEVQVRTIFEEGYGEIDHQLRYSLNEIPEILEQNLMLLNRIAGSSDEMASLINLLSKNFKDIESEYNKKIEEKNKKILELKENILKNEALDEKDKKLFIKNIESIIN
;
A
#
# COMPACT_ATOMS: atom_id res chain seq x y z
N THR A 1 17.71 19.62 -4.67
CA THR A 1 17.57 19.68 -6.16
C THR A 1 18.86 20.14 -6.82
N THR A 2 19.45 21.25 -6.38
CA THR A 2 20.70 21.81 -6.98
C THR A 2 21.89 20.84 -6.88
N LEU A 3 22.06 20.15 -5.75
CA LEU A 3 23.12 19.17 -5.53
C LEU A 3 22.95 17.91 -6.41
N PHE A 4 21.72 17.49 -6.67
CA PHE A 4 21.42 16.34 -7.54
C PHE A 4 21.71 16.72 -9.00
N ARG A 5 21.30 17.90 -9.44
CA ARG A 5 21.51 18.38 -10.82
C ARG A 5 22.97 18.65 -11.12
N SER A 6 23.74 19.24 -10.20
CA SER A 6 25.18 19.42 -10.37
C SER A 6 25.94 18.08 -10.47
N ARG A 7 25.42 17.01 -9.83
CA ARG A 7 25.95 15.65 -10.01
C ARG A 7 25.61 15.05 -11.37
N LYS A 8 24.43 15.37 -11.93
CA LYS A 8 23.94 14.83 -13.22
C LYS A 8 24.52 15.58 -14.41
N TYR A 9 24.67 16.92 -14.31
CA TYR A 9 25.05 17.80 -15.43
C TYR A 9 26.38 18.51 -15.28
N GLY A 10 27.10 18.33 -14.15
CA GLY A 10 28.37 18.96 -13.86
C GLY A 10 28.25 20.26 -13.05
N GLN A 11 29.41 20.80 -12.62
CA GLN A 11 29.48 21.97 -11.75
C GLN A 11 29.10 23.29 -12.44
N ASP A 12 29.09 23.32 -13.79
CA ASP A 12 28.82 24.51 -14.60
C ASP A 12 27.34 24.68 -14.95
N PHE A 13 26.45 23.84 -14.40
CA PHE A 13 25.02 23.93 -14.66
C PHE A 13 24.40 25.13 -13.92
N ASN A 14 23.85 26.08 -14.67
CA ASN A 14 23.20 27.27 -14.13
C ASN A 14 21.69 27.25 -14.40
N PHE A 15 20.89 27.56 -13.37
CA PHE A 15 19.47 27.85 -13.54
C PHE A 15 19.28 29.21 -14.19
N THR A 16 18.45 29.27 -15.21
CA THR A 16 18.02 30.48 -15.87
C THR A 16 16.51 30.62 -15.86
N VAL A 17 16.00 31.82 -16.19
CA VAL A 17 14.55 32.06 -16.30
C VAL A 17 13.92 31.22 -17.43
N GLU A 18 14.72 30.80 -18.40
CA GLU A 18 14.27 29.99 -19.54
C GLU A 18 14.21 28.51 -19.23
N ASN A 19 15.11 27.98 -18.35
CA ASN A 19 15.22 26.53 -18.12
C ASN A 19 14.68 26.05 -16.76
N TYR A 20 14.35 26.94 -15.83
CA TYR A 20 13.99 26.54 -14.46
C TYR A 20 12.76 25.64 -14.40
N LYS A 21 11.79 25.82 -15.30
CA LYS A 21 10.55 25.01 -15.33
C LYS A 21 10.80 23.56 -15.70
N ASP A 22 11.81 23.30 -16.53
CA ASP A 22 12.19 21.95 -16.94
C ASP A 22 13.20 21.32 -16.00
N GLU A 23 14.01 22.13 -15.33
CA GLU A 23 15.12 21.67 -14.52
C GLU A 23 14.76 21.51 -13.02
N ILE A 24 13.85 22.33 -12.51
CA ILE A 24 13.35 22.20 -11.14
C ILE A 24 12.11 21.32 -11.17
N THR A 25 12.28 20.05 -10.89
CA THR A 25 11.25 19.02 -11.05
C THR A 25 10.27 18.95 -9.89
N ASP A 26 10.53 19.65 -8.81
CA ASP A 26 9.74 19.71 -7.57
C ASP A 26 9.07 21.09 -7.34
N LEU A 27 8.93 21.90 -8.39
CA LEU A 27 8.12 23.14 -8.32
C LEU A 27 6.66 22.87 -7.98
N VAL A 28 6.14 21.75 -8.45
CA VAL A 28 4.85 21.21 -8.06
C VAL A 28 5.09 19.83 -7.45
N GLY A 29 4.76 19.69 -6.18
CA GLY A 29 4.90 18.46 -5.42
C GLY A 29 3.54 17.94 -4.95
N ILE A 30 3.29 16.65 -5.15
CA ILE A 30 2.10 15.95 -4.66
C ILE A 30 2.57 14.81 -3.78
N ARG A 31 1.93 14.62 -2.63
CA ARG A 31 2.12 13.46 -1.77
C ARG A 31 0.91 12.56 -1.83
N VAL A 32 1.14 11.29 -2.11
CA VAL A 32 0.13 10.22 -2.06
C VAL A 32 0.50 9.32 -0.90
N ILE A 33 -0.35 9.33 0.12
CA ILE A 33 -0.12 8.56 1.35
C ILE A 33 -1.07 7.37 1.35
N HIS A 34 -0.52 6.18 1.53
CA HIS A 34 -1.29 4.94 1.64
C HIS A 34 -1.04 4.26 3.01
N ILE A 35 -1.88 3.28 3.35
CA ILE A 35 -1.84 2.64 4.67
C ILE A 35 -1.00 1.37 4.63
N PHE A 36 -1.20 0.52 3.62
CA PHE A 36 -0.56 -0.77 3.52
C PHE A 36 0.46 -0.77 2.37
N LYS A 37 1.62 -1.38 2.57
CA LYS A 37 2.68 -1.42 1.55
C LYS A 37 2.21 -1.96 0.20
N GLU A 38 1.34 -2.95 0.23
CA GLU A 38 0.78 -3.59 -0.97
C GLU A 38 -0.09 -2.65 -1.82
N ASP A 39 -0.65 -1.58 -1.23
CA ASP A 39 -1.48 -0.60 -1.97
C ASP A 39 -0.65 0.19 -3.00
N TRP A 40 0.68 0.22 -2.83
CA TRP A 40 1.57 0.90 -3.76
C TRP A 40 1.44 0.42 -5.20
N GLU A 41 1.22 -0.88 -5.42
CA GLU A 41 1.13 -1.45 -6.77
C GLU A 41 -0.07 -0.89 -7.54
N GLU A 42 -1.22 -0.75 -6.90
CA GLU A 42 -2.41 -0.14 -7.51
C GLU A 42 -2.19 1.34 -7.82
N ILE A 43 -1.52 2.07 -6.90
CA ILE A 43 -1.16 3.48 -7.08
C ILE A 43 -0.18 3.63 -8.24
N HIS A 44 0.85 2.78 -8.32
CA HIS A 44 1.81 2.74 -9.40
C HIS A 44 1.13 2.55 -10.77
N ASN A 45 0.25 1.55 -10.86
CA ASN A 45 -0.50 1.25 -12.07
C ASN A 45 -1.43 2.41 -12.47
N PHE A 46 -2.03 3.09 -11.50
CA PHE A 46 -2.86 4.27 -11.75
C PHE A 46 -2.03 5.43 -12.31
N ILE A 47 -0.91 5.77 -11.66
CA ILE A 47 -0.05 6.89 -12.09
C ILE A 47 0.49 6.65 -13.50
N THR A 48 1.05 5.47 -13.76
CA THR A 48 1.67 5.14 -15.04
C THR A 48 0.67 5.02 -16.19
N LYS A 49 -0.61 4.73 -15.90
CA LYS A 49 -1.69 4.71 -16.86
C LYS A 49 -2.23 6.10 -17.19
N MET A 50 -2.25 7.00 -16.19
CA MET A 50 -2.91 8.31 -16.33
C MET A 50 -2.01 9.41 -16.88
N TRP A 51 -0.69 9.33 -16.63
CA TRP A 51 0.25 10.38 -17.02
C TRP A 51 1.46 9.81 -17.76
N ASN A 52 2.08 10.68 -18.54
CA ASN A 52 3.40 10.40 -19.08
C ASN A 52 4.43 10.53 -17.95
N VAL A 53 5.10 9.43 -17.62
CA VAL A 53 6.07 9.39 -16.51
C VAL A 53 7.48 9.44 -17.09
N ASN A 54 8.22 10.49 -16.75
CA ASN A 54 9.59 10.70 -17.24
C ASN A 54 10.62 9.90 -16.41
N GLU A 55 10.37 9.75 -15.12
CA GLU A 55 11.31 9.12 -14.20
C GLU A 55 10.54 8.49 -13.03
N ILE A 56 10.99 7.31 -12.60
CA ILE A 56 10.51 6.66 -11.38
C ILE A 56 11.72 6.24 -10.57
N VAL A 57 11.81 6.68 -9.31
CA VAL A 57 12.91 6.34 -8.40
C VAL A 57 12.32 5.80 -7.09
N ALA A 58 12.66 4.56 -6.74
CA ALA A 58 12.36 3.97 -5.45
C ALA A 58 13.48 4.27 -4.45
N ASN A 59 13.23 5.18 -3.52
CA ASN A 59 14.11 5.44 -2.40
C ASN A 59 13.86 4.40 -1.32
N ILE A 60 14.89 3.70 -0.90
CA ILE A 60 14.81 2.60 0.06
C ILE A 60 15.85 2.76 1.17
N ARG A 61 15.62 2.08 2.29
CA ARG A 61 16.64 1.85 3.30
C ARG A 61 17.54 0.70 2.86
N LYS A 62 18.81 0.74 3.22
CA LYS A 62 19.75 -0.37 3.00
C LYS A 62 19.23 -1.65 3.64
N GLY A 63 19.05 -2.69 2.82
CA GLY A 63 18.57 -4.02 3.23
C GLY A 63 17.05 -4.24 3.07
N ASP A 64 16.31 -3.25 2.58
CA ASP A 64 14.91 -3.46 2.18
C ASP A 64 14.84 -4.37 0.93
N ASN A 65 13.70 -5.03 0.74
CA ASN A 65 13.47 -5.86 -0.43
C ASN A 65 13.24 -4.98 -1.68
N THR A 66 14.04 -5.19 -2.71
CA THR A 66 14.04 -4.41 -3.96
C THR A 66 13.37 -5.13 -5.13
N LYS A 67 13.05 -6.41 -4.93
CA LYS A 67 12.67 -7.32 -6.02
C LYS A 67 11.53 -6.79 -6.89
N THR A 68 10.47 -6.27 -6.29
CA THR A 68 9.33 -5.72 -7.03
C THR A 68 9.72 -4.52 -7.90
N PHE A 69 10.58 -3.63 -7.38
CA PHE A 69 11.05 -2.48 -8.14
C PHE A 69 11.96 -2.90 -9.31
N GLU A 70 12.86 -3.85 -9.07
CA GLU A 70 13.78 -4.40 -10.09
C GLU A 70 13.01 -5.12 -11.21
N GLU A 71 11.98 -5.92 -10.87
CA GLU A 71 11.12 -6.61 -11.84
C GLU A 71 10.34 -5.63 -12.74
N LEU A 72 10.00 -4.46 -12.22
CA LEU A 72 9.34 -3.38 -12.96
C LEU A 72 10.33 -2.44 -13.67
N GLY A 73 11.64 -2.66 -13.54
CA GLY A 73 12.68 -1.82 -14.14
C GLY A 73 12.78 -0.42 -13.50
N ILE A 74 12.32 -0.28 -12.25
CA ILE A 74 12.36 0.98 -11.51
C ILE A 74 13.76 1.17 -10.90
N GLU A 75 14.31 2.38 -11.05
CA GLU A 75 15.58 2.74 -10.43
C GLU A 75 15.49 2.70 -8.91
N VAL A 76 16.40 1.97 -8.27
CA VAL A 76 16.44 1.83 -6.81
C VAL A 76 17.59 2.65 -6.25
N CYS A 77 17.29 3.57 -5.33
CA CYS A 77 18.23 4.44 -4.67
C CYS A 77 18.28 4.17 -3.15
N SER A 78 19.38 3.61 -2.65
CA SER A 78 19.56 3.41 -1.22
C SER A 78 19.93 4.71 -0.51
N ARG A 79 19.13 5.13 0.48
CA ARG A 79 19.35 6.33 1.27
C ARG A 79 20.00 6.01 2.62
N LEU A 80 21.07 6.74 2.94
CA LEU A 80 21.77 6.57 4.23
C LEU A 80 20.90 6.93 5.43
N SER A 81 20.02 7.93 5.28
CA SER A 81 19.04 8.29 6.30
C SER A 81 17.97 7.23 6.52
N GLY A 82 17.87 6.25 5.63
CA GLY A 82 16.80 5.27 5.64
C GLY A 82 15.47 5.80 5.09
N TYR A 83 15.47 6.97 4.47
CA TYR A 83 14.29 7.55 3.81
C TYR A 83 13.71 6.59 2.78
N ARG A 84 12.39 6.42 2.78
CA ARG A 84 11.63 5.58 1.85
C ARG A 84 10.54 6.40 1.19
N SER A 85 10.44 6.26 -0.11
CA SER A 85 9.36 6.85 -0.93
C SER A 85 9.59 6.44 -2.38
N VAL A 86 8.53 6.23 -3.14
CA VAL A 86 8.65 6.11 -4.60
C VAL A 86 8.30 7.46 -5.21
N HIS A 87 9.23 8.03 -5.95
CA HIS A 87 9.10 9.32 -6.62
C HIS A 87 8.81 9.11 -8.09
N TYR A 88 7.81 9.82 -8.59
CA TYR A 88 7.43 9.85 -9.99
C TYR A 88 7.56 11.29 -10.49
N LEU A 89 8.25 11.48 -11.60
CA LEU A 89 8.20 12.74 -12.35
C LEU A 89 7.21 12.58 -13.49
N ILE A 90 6.06 13.21 -13.33
CA ILE A 90 4.98 13.15 -14.33
C ILE A 90 4.90 14.45 -15.14
N GLU A 91 4.52 14.31 -16.41
CA GLU A 91 4.17 15.45 -17.24
C GLU A 91 2.66 15.64 -17.29
N SER A 92 2.22 16.88 -17.13
CA SER A 92 0.83 17.28 -17.29
C SER A 92 0.72 18.56 -18.10
N TYR A 93 -0.43 18.76 -18.69
CA TYR A 93 -0.75 19.93 -19.52
C TYR A 93 -2.07 20.55 -19.04
N PRO A 94 -2.12 21.13 -17.83
CA PRO A 94 -3.32 21.77 -17.32
C PRO A 94 -3.72 23.02 -18.13
N THR A 95 -2.76 23.56 -18.87
CA THR A 95 -2.93 24.64 -19.85
C THR A 95 -2.21 24.23 -21.15
N THR A 96 -1.80 25.17 -21.98
CA THR A 96 -0.97 24.92 -23.17
C THR A 96 0.51 24.67 -22.80
N GLU A 97 0.91 24.97 -21.57
CA GLU A 97 2.27 24.76 -21.11
C GLU A 97 2.43 23.41 -20.42
N LYS A 98 3.58 22.77 -20.65
CA LYS A 98 4.01 21.57 -19.93
C LYS A 98 4.33 21.93 -18.47
N VAL A 99 3.81 21.10 -17.56
CA VAL A 99 4.14 21.17 -16.14
C VAL A 99 4.72 19.83 -15.70
N ILE A 100 5.93 19.87 -15.10
CA ILE A 100 6.52 18.70 -14.45
C ILE A 100 6.09 18.73 -12.99
N THR A 101 5.59 17.60 -12.51
CA THR A 101 5.14 17.43 -11.13
C THR A 101 5.85 16.24 -10.51
N GLU A 102 6.41 16.42 -9.33
CA GLU A 102 6.91 15.32 -8.51
C GLU A 102 5.76 14.72 -7.69
N VAL A 103 5.48 13.44 -7.88
CA VAL A 103 4.54 12.68 -7.04
C VAL A 103 5.33 11.77 -6.14
N GLN A 104 5.23 11.97 -4.83
CA GLN A 104 5.89 11.16 -3.80
C GLN A 104 4.86 10.20 -3.21
N VAL A 105 5.06 8.90 -3.42
CA VAL A 105 4.19 7.84 -2.90
C VAL A 105 4.88 7.15 -1.74
N ARG A 106 4.22 7.11 -0.58
CA ARG A 106 4.76 6.49 0.63
C ARG A 106 3.66 6.09 1.62
N THR A 107 4.00 5.22 2.55
CA THR A 107 3.08 4.85 3.62
C THR A 107 2.93 5.99 4.64
N ILE A 108 1.89 5.90 5.48
CA ILE A 108 1.69 6.86 6.57
C ILE A 108 2.86 6.85 7.58
N PHE A 109 3.50 5.69 7.81
CA PHE A 109 4.62 5.57 8.73
C PHE A 109 5.92 6.11 8.10
N GLU A 110 6.12 5.91 6.81
CA GLU A 110 7.21 6.51 6.03
C GLU A 110 7.10 8.04 5.97
N GLU A 111 5.86 8.55 5.81
CA GLU A 111 5.59 9.99 5.86
C GLU A 111 5.91 10.56 7.23
N GLY A 112 5.43 9.93 8.31
CA GLY A 112 5.70 10.39 9.68
C GLY A 112 7.18 10.46 9.99
N TYR A 113 7.95 9.43 9.62
CA TYR A 113 9.40 9.45 9.75
C TYR A 113 10.03 10.54 8.88
N GLY A 114 9.64 10.62 7.60
CA GLY A 114 10.20 11.56 6.63
C GLY A 114 10.04 13.02 7.03
N GLU A 115 8.90 13.40 7.57
CA GLU A 115 8.64 14.74 8.06
C GLU A 115 9.46 15.11 9.31
N ILE A 116 9.62 14.17 10.24
CA ILE A 116 10.46 14.39 11.43
C ILE A 116 11.93 14.53 11.03
N ASP A 117 12.45 13.66 10.16
CA ASP A 117 13.82 13.74 9.64
C ASP A 117 14.05 15.05 8.90
N HIS A 118 13.10 15.46 8.06
CA HIS A 118 13.16 16.71 7.31
C HIS A 118 13.19 17.94 8.23
N GLN A 119 12.30 18.02 9.21
CA GLN A 119 12.27 19.15 10.16
C GLN A 119 13.59 19.30 10.93
N LEU A 120 14.17 18.18 11.38
CA LEU A 120 15.43 18.22 12.11
C LEU A 120 16.60 18.66 11.21
N ARG A 121 16.68 18.11 9.97
CA ARG A 121 17.74 18.48 9.02
C ARG A 121 17.62 19.90 8.51
N TYR A 122 16.41 20.45 8.47
CA TYR A 122 16.18 21.84 8.04
C TYR A 122 16.45 22.85 9.14
N SER A 123 16.18 22.48 10.40
CA SER A 123 16.36 23.37 11.56
C SER A 123 17.79 23.38 12.10
N LEU A 124 18.57 22.33 11.85
CA LEU A 124 19.91 22.16 12.37
C LEU A 124 20.93 22.12 11.23
N ASN A 125 21.98 22.97 11.31
CA ASN A 125 23.07 22.95 10.34
C ASN A 125 23.82 21.60 10.37
N GLU A 126 23.99 21.02 11.58
CA GLU A 126 24.55 19.69 11.81
C GLU A 126 23.67 18.97 12.81
N ILE A 127 23.31 17.71 12.51
CA ILE A 127 22.54 16.89 13.43
C ILE A 127 23.49 16.24 14.44
N PRO A 128 23.31 16.46 15.75
CA PRO A 128 24.07 15.74 16.75
C PRO A 128 23.91 14.23 16.62
N GLU A 129 25.00 13.49 16.86
CA GLU A 129 25.04 12.03 16.71
C GLU A 129 23.91 11.30 17.46
N ILE A 130 23.60 11.78 18.67
CA ILE A 130 22.52 11.22 19.49
C ILE A 130 21.16 11.35 18.80
N LEU A 131 20.88 12.44 18.09
CA LEU A 131 19.63 12.63 17.35
C LEU A 131 19.63 11.76 16.09
N GLU A 132 20.77 11.62 15.40
CA GLU A 132 20.88 10.75 14.23
C GLU A 132 20.60 9.29 14.59
N GLN A 133 21.17 8.81 15.72
CA GLN A 133 20.90 7.46 16.24
C GLN A 133 19.42 7.26 16.58
N ASN A 134 18.76 8.25 17.19
CA ASN A 134 17.33 8.20 17.48
C ASN A 134 16.47 8.25 16.20
N LEU A 135 16.86 9.03 15.19
CA LEU A 135 16.20 9.00 13.88
C LEU A 135 16.31 7.63 13.20
N MET A 136 17.48 6.99 13.29
CA MET A 136 17.65 5.63 12.77
C MET A 136 16.77 4.62 13.51
N LEU A 137 16.60 4.76 14.84
CA LEU A 137 15.69 3.92 15.62
C LEU A 137 14.24 4.16 15.19
N LEU A 138 13.82 5.43 15.08
CA LEU A 138 12.49 5.80 14.61
C LEU A 138 12.20 5.21 13.21
N ASN A 139 13.18 5.26 12.30
CA ASN A 139 13.06 4.65 10.97
C ASN A 139 12.80 3.14 11.02
N ARG A 140 13.48 2.44 11.95
CA ARG A 140 13.25 0.99 12.15
C ARG A 140 11.84 0.72 12.66
N ILE A 141 11.37 1.51 13.63
CA ILE A 141 10.02 1.39 14.18
C ILE A 141 8.98 1.65 13.08
N ALA A 142 9.14 2.70 12.27
CA ALA A 142 8.27 3.00 11.15
C ALA A 142 8.19 1.82 10.16
N GLY A 143 9.34 1.25 9.77
CA GLY A 143 9.36 0.09 8.89
C GLY A 143 8.70 -1.16 9.50
N SER A 144 8.92 -1.43 10.80
CA SER A 144 8.25 -2.53 11.49
C SER A 144 6.73 -2.30 11.62
N SER A 145 6.30 -1.04 11.77
CA SER A 145 4.88 -0.67 11.80
C SER A 145 4.21 -0.93 10.46
N ASP A 146 4.89 -0.62 9.35
CA ASP A 146 4.43 -0.95 8.00
C ASP A 146 4.25 -2.46 7.80
N GLU A 147 5.24 -3.25 8.23
CA GLU A 147 5.17 -4.72 8.12
C GLU A 147 4.03 -5.29 8.98
N MET A 148 3.83 -4.75 10.17
CA MET A 148 2.74 -5.15 11.06
C MET A 148 1.38 -4.77 10.47
N ALA A 149 1.24 -3.58 9.90
CA ALA A 149 0.02 -3.13 9.23
C ALA A 149 -0.34 -4.05 8.05
N SER A 150 0.63 -4.39 7.19
CA SER A 150 0.44 -5.33 6.09
C SER A 150 0.03 -6.72 6.57
N LEU A 151 0.66 -7.22 7.66
CA LEU A 151 0.27 -8.51 8.26
C LEU A 151 -1.17 -8.47 8.79
N ILE A 152 -1.56 -7.41 9.49
CA ILE A 152 -2.93 -7.24 9.99
C ILE A 152 -3.94 -7.22 8.83
N ASN A 153 -3.62 -6.52 7.73
CA ASN A 153 -4.47 -6.49 6.55
C ASN A 153 -4.64 -7.88 5.92
N LEU A 154 -3.54 -8.63 5.78
CA LEU A 154 -3.56 -10.00 5.27
C LEU A 154 -4.42 -10.92 6.15
N LEU A 155 -4.23 -10.86 7.46
CA LEU A 155 -5.03 -11.65 8.41
C LEU A 155 -6.52 -11.27 8.34
N SER A 156 -6.84 -9.98 8.25
CA SER A 156 -8.22 -9.51 8.12
C SER A 156 -8.90 -10.03 6.85
N LYS A 157 -8.19 -10.04 5.71
CA LYS A 157 -8.69 -10.63 4.45
C LYS A 157 -8.94 -12.12 4.62
N ASN A 158 -7.99 -12.85 5.18
CA ASN A 158 -8.14 -14.29 5.42
C ASN A 158 -9.34 -14.63 6.33
N PHE A 159 -9.56 -13.85 7.40
CA PHE A 159 -10.72 -14.04 8.27
C PHE A 159 -12.04 -13.85 7.53
N LYS A 160 -12.15 -12.81 6.69
CA LYS A 160 -13.35 -12.57 5.86
C LYS A 160 -13.60 -13.70 4.88
N ASP A 161 -12.55 -14.25 4.27
CA ASP A 161 -12.67 -15.36 3.33
C ASP A 161 -13.15 -16.62 4.03
N ILE A 162 -12.59 -16.94 5.21
CA ILE A 162 -13.02 -18.07 6.04
C ILE A 162 -14.48 -17.91 6.48
N GLU A 163 -14.87 -16.72 6.93
CA GLU A 163 -16.24 -16.42 7.34
C GLU A 163 -17.22 -16.57 6.18
N SER A 164 -16.86 -16.08 4.99
CA SER A 164 -17.66 -16.21 3.78
C SER A 164 -17.84 -17.69 3.38
N GLU A 165 -16.75 -18.47 3.41
CA GLU A 165 -16.82 -19.90 3.11
C GLU A 165 -17.65 -20.67 4.12
N TYR A 166 -17.52 -20.33 5.40
CA TYR A 166 -18.30 -20.94 6.48
C TYR A 166 -19.80 -20.66 6.32
N ASN A 167 -20.16 -19.41 6.04
CA ASN A 167 -21.55 -19.01 5.81
C ASN A 167 -22.16 -19.74 4.61
N LYS A 168 -21.43 -19.88 3.50
CA LYS A 168 -21.89 -20.67 2.34
C LYS A 168 -22.16 -22.13 2.72
N LYS A 169 -21.26 -22.75 3.48
CA LYS A 169 -21.44 -24.12 3.96
C LYS A 169 -22.68 -24.29 4.87
N ILE A 170 -22.96 -23.27 5.71
CA ILE A 170 -24.17 -23.26 6.54
C ILE A 170 -25.41 -23.16 5.68
N GLU A 171 -25.44 -22.26 4.69
CA GLU A 171 -26.57 -22.12 3.77
C GLU A 171 -26.85 -23.42 3.01
N GLU A 172 -25.82 -24.05 2.48
CA GLU A 172 -25.95 -25.36 1.78
C GLU A 172 -26.48 -26.45 2.70
N LYS A 173 -26.01 -26.52 3.95
CA LYS A 173 -26.51 -27.46 4.94
C LYS A 173 -27.98 -27.17 5.27
N ASN A 174 -28.35 -25.93 5.49
CA ASN A 174 -29.73 -25.54 5.79
C ASN A 174 -30.68 -25.89 4.63
N LYS A 175 -30.25 -25.72 3.38
CA LYS A 175 -30.99 -26.10 2.20
C LYS A 175 -31.24 -27.62 2.17
N LYS A 176 -30.19 -28.44 2.39
CA LYS A 176 -30.30 -29.89 2.46
C LYS A 176 -31.24 -30.37 3.58
N ILE A 177 -31.20 -29.68 4.74
CA ILE A 177 -32.10 -29.97 5.86
C ILE A 177 -33.55 -29.68 5.50
N LEU A 178 -33.83 -28.57 4.81
CA LEU A 178 -35.18 -28.26 4.33
C LEU A 178 -35.66 -29.28 3.32
N GLU A 179 -34.83 -29.67 2.36
CA GLU A 179 -35.15 -30.75 1.40
C GLU A 179 -35.44 -32.09 2.10
N LEU A 180 -34.66 -32.47 3.13
CA LEU A 180 -34.90 -33.66 3.94
C LEU A 180 -36.24 -33.58 4.70
N LYS A 181 -36.55 -32.41 5.32
CA LYS A 181 -37.82 -32.22 5.99
C LYS A 181 -39.00 -32.39 5.02
N GLU A 182 -38.92 -31.79 3.84
CA GLU A 182 -39.96 -31.97 2.80
C GLU A 182 -40.12 -33.42 2.34
N ASN A 183 -39.00 -34.11 2.14
CA ASN A 183 -39.03 -35.53 1.72
C ASN A 183 -39.65 -36.41 2.80
N ILE A 184 -39.37 -36.17 4.09
CA ILE A 184 -39.99 -36.91 5.20
C ILE A 184 -41.50 -36.63 5.24
N LEU A 185 -41.96 -35.41 5.08
CA LEU A 185 -43.37 -35.06 5.07
C LEU A 185 -44.13 -35.66 3.90
N LYS A 186 -43.50 -35.74 2.71
CA LYS A 186 -44.10 -36.32 1.49
C LYS A 186 -44.02 -37.84 1.44
N ASN A 187 -43.30 -38.51 2.35
CA ASN A 187 -43.16 -39.96 2.33
C ASN A 187 -44.42 -40.67 2.85
N GLU A 188 -45.15 -41.30 1.97
CA GLU A 188 -46.39 -42.02 2.26
C GLU A 188 -46.17 -43.32 3.05
N ALA A 189 -44.95 -43.87 3.07
CA ALA A 189 -44.63 -45.09 3.81
C ALA A 189 -44.40 -44.87 5.31
N LEU A 190 -44.27 -43.61 5.75
CA LEU A 190 -44.10 -43.22 7.17
C LEU A 190 -45.41 -42.82 7.80
N ASP A 191 -45.67 -43.31 9.00
CA ASP A 191 -46.81 -42.83 9.77
C ASP A 191 -46.60 -41.42 10.35
N GLU A 192 -47.65 -40.73 10.76
CA GLU A 192 -47.60 -39.36 11.26
C GLU A 192 -46.81 -39.24 12.58
N LYS A 193 -46.68 -40.28 13.36
CA LYS A 193 -45.92 -40.31 14.59
C LYS A 193 -44.43 -40.35 14.32
N ASP A 194 -44.01 -41.16 13.35
CA ASP A 194 -42.62 -41.28 12.92
C ASP A 194 -42.14 -40.00 12.20
N LYS A 195 -42.96 -39.40 11.34
CA LYS A 195 -42.69 -38.11 10.72
C LYS A 195 -42.37 -37.04 11.74
N LYS A 196 -43.24 -36.87 12.77
CA LYS A 196 -43.03 -35.94 13.86
C LYS A 196 -41.78 -36.19 14.64
N LEU A 197 -41.42 -37.43 14.90
CA LEU A 197 -40.20 -37.83 15.61
C LEU A 197 -38.95 -37.44 14.81
N PHE A 198 -38.91 -37.74 13.50
CA PHE A 198 -37.79 -37.41 12.63
C PHE A 198 -37.59 -35.89 12.52
N ILE A 199 -38.67 -35.12 12.33
CA ILE A 199 -38.57 -33.68 12.25
C ILE A 199 -38.07 -33.08 13.57
N LYS A 200 -38.54 -33.56 14.72
CA LYS A 200 -38.05 -33.12 16.03
C LYS A 200 -36.55 -33.42 16.22
N ASN A 201 -36.09 -34.59 15.78
CA ASN A 201 -34.68 -34.94 15.84
C ASN A 201 -33.82 -34.01 14.95
N ILE A 202 -34.27 -33.67 13.73
CA ILE A 202 -33.60 -32.75 12.83
C ILE A 202 -33.53 -31.35 13.47
N GLU A 203 -34.60 -30.87 14.09
CA GLU A 203 -34.63 -29.57 14.76
C GLU A 203 -33.69 -29.48 15.95
N SER A 204 -33.48 -30.59 16.66
CA SER A 204 -32.52 -30.67 17.78
C SER A 204 -31.05 -30.62 17.35
N ILE A 205 -30.75 -30.86 16.05
CA ILE A 205 -29.38 -30.80 15.50
C ILE A 205 -29.07 -29.36 15.01
N ILE A 206 -30.10 -28.55 14.72
CA ILE A 206 -29.96 -27.19 14.18
C ILE A 206 -29.79 -26.16 15.31
N ASN A 207 -30.39 -26.42 16.47
CA ASN A 207 -30.28 -25.58 17.68
C ASN A 207 -29.06 -25.96 18.51
#